data_d119fdd4ed7d7d8f09c031cfbb04cbaa
#
_entry.id   d119fdd4ed7d7d8f09c031cfbb04cbaa
#
_cell.length_a   1.000
_cell.length_b   1.000
_cell.length_c   1.000
_cell.angle_alpha   90.00
_cell.angle_beta   90.00
_cell.angle_gamma   90.00
#
_symmetry.space_group_name_H-M   'P 1'
#
loop_
_entity.id
_entity.type
_entity.pdbx_description
1 polymer ?
#
loop_
_entity_poly.entity_id
_entity_poly.type
_entity_poly.pdbx_seq_one_letter_code
_entity_poly.pdbx_strand_id
1 'polypeptide(L)'
;AFRDDLLVAGNYHGFNMYRIEDDGIPNLISSIVCPGGQGDVSIVGDLLIMSVEQVRSRIDCGSDGVGRDASSERFRGIRIFDIADLENPRQVGAVQTCRGSHTHSVISGPTKDGKIIVYNSGTSSVRDEEEMEQCIGNVPGDNRTALFRIDIIEIPISDPSKSRIVSSPT
;
A
#
# COMPACT_ATOMS: atom_id res chain seq x y z
N ALA A 1 -12.37 -2.85 -4.01
CA ALA A 1 -13.06 -2.12 -2.93
C ALA A 1 -14.29 -1.39 -3.47
N PHE A 2 -15.28 -1.18 -2.61
CA PHE A 2 -16.50 -0.44 -2.93
C PHE A 2 -16.75 0.66 -1.88
N ARG A 3 -17.32 1.77 -2.33
CA ARG A 3 -17.89 2.85 -1.52
C ARG A 3 -19.10 3.39 -2.26
N ASP A 4 -20.31 3.12 -1.78
CA ASP A 4 -21.57 3.44 -2.45
C ASP A 4 -21.57 2.91 -3.92
N ASP A 5 -21.69 3.78 -4.91
CA ASP A 5 -21.64 3.47 -6.35
C ASP A 5 -20.21 3.45 -6.92
N LEU A 6 -19.19 3.75 -6.11
CA LEU A 6 -17.80 3.72 -6.53
C LEU A 6 -17.21 2.31 -6.38
N LEU A 7 -16.71 1.74 -7.48
CA LEU A 7 -15.86 0.56 -7.50
C LEU A 7 -14.41 0.97 -7.78
N VAL A 8 -13.47 0.56 -6.93
CA VAL A 8 -12.03 0.63 -7.22
C VAL A 8 -11.49 -0.79 -7.40
N ALA A 9 -10.92 -1.04 -8.55
CA ALA A 9 -10.30 -2.31 -8.93
C ALA A 9 -8.78 -2.14 -9.04
N GLY A 10 -8.05 -2.72 -8.08
CA GLY A 10 -6.60 -2.81 -8.15
C GLY A 10 -6.16 -3.85 -9.19
N ASN A 11 -4.98 -3.64 -9.76
CA ASN A 11 -4.38 -4.52 -10.75
C ASN A 11 -2.86 -4.38 -10.75
N TYR A 12 -2.15 -5.19 -11.57
CA TYR A 12 -0.67 -5.18 -11.63
C TYR A 12 -0.04 -3.85 -12.05
N HIS A 13 -0.80 -3.00 -12.73
CA HIS A 13 -0.32 -1.71 -13.23
C HIS A 13 -0.76 -0.52 -12.39
N GLY A 14 -1.59 -0.74 -11.35
CA GLY A 14 -2.14 0.31 -10.50
C GLY A 14 -3.58 0.04 -10.11
N PHE A 15 -4.49 0.97 -10.37
CA PHE A 15 -5.91 0.77 -10.12
C PHE A 15 -6.79 1.56 -11.08
N ASN A 16 -8.01 1.07 -11.26
CA ASN A 16 -9.05 1.74 -12.02
C ASN A 16 -10.22 2.11 -11.10
N MET A 17 -10.85 3.22 -11.37
CA MET A 17 -12.03 3.70 -10.66
C MET A 17 -13.22 3.70 -11.60
N TYR A 18 -14.33 3.15 -11.13
CA TYR A 18 -15.56 3.02 -11.92
C TYR A 18 -16.74 3.52 -11.11
N ARG A 19 -17.68 4.14 -11.79
CA ARG A 19 -19.03 4.39 -11.28
C ARG A 19 -19.95 3.25 -11.71
N ILE A 20 -20.67 2.68 -10.77
CA ILE A 20 -21.71 1.69 -11.05
C ILE A 20 -23.02 2.45 -11.27
N GLU A 21 -23.54 2.39 -12.48
CA GLU A 21 -24.82 3.01 -12.82
C GLU A 21 -26.01 2.18 -12.31
N ASP A 22 -27.22 2.75 -12.42
CA ASP A 22 -28.46 2.09 -11.93
C ASP A 22 -28.73 0.73 -12.61
N ASP A 23 -28.22 0.52 -13.82
CA ASP A 23 -28.31 -0.74 -14.56
C ASP A 23 -27.22 -1.77 -14.15
N GLY A 24 -26.34 -1.42 -13.21
CA GLY A 24 -25.24 -2.25 -12.73
C GLY A 24 -24.00 -2.24 -13.61
N ILE A 25 -23.94 -1.41 -14.66
CA ILE A 25 -22.81 -1.33 -15.57
C ILE A 25 -21.73 -0.40 -15.00
N PRO A 26 -20.47 -0.87 -14.88
CA PRO A 26 -19.37 -0.03 -14.42
C PRO A 26 -18.85 0.88 -15.54
N ASN A 27 -18.94 2.18 -15.33
CA ASN A 27 -18.37 3.20 -16.21
C ASN A 27 -17.02 3.69 -15.66
N LEU A 28 -15.96 3.63 -16.47
CA LEU A 28 -14.63 4.05 -16.09
C LEU A 28 -14.60 5.56 -15.82
N ILE A 29 -14.14 5.94 -14.62
CA ILE A 29 -13.88 7.33 -14.24
C ILE A 29 -12.42 7.68 -14.53
N SER A 30 -11.49 6.88 -13.96
CA SER A 30 -10.05 7.10 -14.10
C SER A 30 -9.25 5.82 -14.02
N SER A 31 -8.03 5.85 -14.56
CA SER A 31 -7.06 4.77 -14.52
C SER A 31 -5.71 5.32 -14.08
N ILE A 32 -5.19 4.84 -12.96
CA ILE A 32 -3.93 5.30 -12.38
C ILE A 32 -2.87 4.24 -12.61
N VAL A 33 -1.80 4.63 -13.30
CA VAL A 33 -0.64 3.76 -13.53
C VAL A 33 0.36 3.95 -12.38
N CYS A 34 0.49 2.93 -11.57
CA CYS A 34 1.44 2.85 -10.48
C CYS A 34 1.73 1.38 -10.16
N PRO A 35 2.63 0.72 -10.90
CA PRO A 35 2.85 -0.70 -10.80
C PRO A 35 3.26 -1.14 -9.39
N GLY A 36 2.65 -2.23 -8.90
CA GLY A 36 2.87 -2.64 -7.51
C GLY A 36 2.64 -4.12 -7.19
N GLY A 37 2.13 -4.90 -8.12
CA GLY A 37 1.71 -6.28 -7.90
C GLY A 37 0.20 -6.42 -8.05
N GLN A 38 -0.44 -7.33 -7.32
CA GLN A 38 -1.88 -7.60 -7.46
C GLN A 38 -2.77 -6.39 -7.13
N GLY A 39 -2.25 -5.46 -6.29
CA GLY A 39 -2.90 -4.20 -6.01
C GLY A 39 -4.17 -4.35 -5.16
N ASP A 40 -4.08 -5.10 -4.06
CA ASP A 40 -5.16 -5.09 -3.07
C ASP A 40 -5.45 -3.67 -2.59
N VAL A 41 -6.73 -3.28 -2.58
CA VAL A 41 -7.14 -1.90 -2.28
C VAL A 41 -8.25 -1.85 -1.24
N SER A 42 -8.18 -0.83 -0.38
CA SER A 42 -9.24 -0.48 0.58
C SER A 42 -9.56 1.01 0.53
N ILE A 43 -10.81 1.37 0.80
CA ILE A 43 -11.26 2.77 0.84
C ILE A 43 -11.70 3.12 2.25
N VAL A 44 -11.23 4.25 2.78
CA VAL A 44 -11.69 4.83 4.05
C VAL A 44 -11.89 6.34 3.85
N GLY A 45 -13.14 6.78 3.81
CA GLY A 45 -13.46 8.16 3.43
C GLY A 45 -12.89 8.48 2.04
N ASP A 46 -12.13 9.55 1.92
CA ASP A 46 -11.48 9.95 0.67
C ASP A 46 -10.05 9.43 0.52
N LEU A 47 -9.66 8.44 1.33
CA LEU A 47 -8.36 7.79 1.20
C LEU A 47 -8.50 6.39 0.62
N LEU A 48 -7.70 6.11 -0.41
CA LEU A 48 -7.48 4.77 -0.97
C LEU A 48 -6.13 4.25 -0.48
N ILE A 49 -6.12 3.05 0.09
CA ILE A 49 -4.93 2.35 0.54
C ILE A 49 -4.66 1.23 -0.46
N MET A 50 -3.44 1.16 -1.01
CA MET A 50 -3.06 0.18 -2.03
C MET A 50 -1.83 -0.61 -1.59
N SER A 51 -1.93 -1.94 -1.65
CA SER A 51 -0.84 -2.89 -1.41
C SER A 51 0.16 -2.91 -2.56
N VAL A 52 1.46 -2.95 -2.22
CA VAL A 52 2.58 -3.05 -3.16
C VAL A 52 3.55 -4.14 -2.71
N GLU A 53 3.64 -5.23 -3.48
CA GLU A 53 4.51 -6.38 -3.16
C GLU A 53 5.66 -6.60 -4.15
N GLN A 54 5.51 -6.11 -5.38
CA GLN A 54 6.49 -6.37 -6.44
C GLN A 54 7.87 -5.80 -6.09
N VAL A 55 8.89 -6.65 -6.24
CA VAL A 55 10.29 -6.28 -5.99
C VAL A 55 10.85 -5.27 -6.99
N ARG A 56 10.14 -5.00 -8.06
CA ARG A 56 10.54 -4.03 -9.09
C ARG A 56 9.81 -2.69 -8.99
N SER A 57 8.86 -2.55 -8.08
CA SER A 57 8.09 -1.31 -7.94
C SER A 57 8.98 -0.14 -7.52
N ARG A 58 8.66 1.05 -8.02
CA ARG A 58 9.39 2.30 -7.82
C ARG A 58 8.64 3.25 -6.90
N ILE A 59 9.37 4.07 -6.18
CA ILE A 59 8.79 5.14 -5.32
C ILE A 59 7.92 6.10 -6.15
N ASP A 60 8.36 6.44 -7.36
CA ASP A 60 7.73 7.41 -8.26
C ASP A 60 6.64 6.81 -9.18
N CYS A 61 6.23 5.57 -8.95
CA CYS A 61 5.30 4.83 -9.82
C CYS A 61 5.82 4.58 -11.25
N GLY A 62 7.11 4.72 -11.50
CA GLY A 62 7.70 4.49 -12.82
C GLY A 62 7.51 3.08 -13.35
N SER A 63 7.18 2.94 -14.63
CA SER A 63 6.88 1.66 -15.29
C SER A 63 8.13 0.81 -15.58
N ASP A 64 9.30 1.43 -15.68
CA ASP A 64 10.55 0.73 -16.00
C ASP A 64 10.97 -0.24 -14.88
N GLY A 65 10.52 0.05 -13.67
CA GLY A 65 10.86 -0.72 -12.48
C GLY A 65 12.30 -0.48 -12.04
N VAL A 66 12.72 -1.25 -11.01
CA VAL A 66 14.12 -1.29 -10.53
C VAL A 66 14.77 -2.64 -10.81
N GLY A 67 16.10 -2.67 -10.91
CA GLY A 67 16.90 -3.87 -11.11
C GLY A 67 16.85 -4.83 -9.91
N ARG A 68 17.76 -5.81 -9.90
CA ARG A 68 17.85 -6.81 -8.82
C ARG A 68 18.66 -6.32 -7.63
N ASP A 69 19.62 -5.43 -7.87
CA ASP A 69 20.50 -4.91 -6.84
C ASP A 69 19.77 -3.98 -5.88
N ALA A 70 20.32 -3.71 -4.72
CA ALA A 70 19.78 -2.75 -3.75
C ALA A 70 19.55 -1.38 -4.42
N SER A 71 18.41 -0.78 -4.16
CA SER A 71 18.04 0.48 -4.81
C SER A 71 17.19 1.36 -3.88
N SER A 72 17.62 2.61 -3.72
CA SER A 72 16.86 3.63 -3.00
C SER A 72 15.53 4.01 -3.69
N GLU A 73 15.39 3.69 -4.97
CA GLU A 73 14.17 3.94 -5.75
C GLU A 73 13.11 2.84 -5.58
N ARG A 74 13.48 1.71 -4.97
CA ARG A 74 12.56 0.58 -4.77
C ARG A 74 11.49 0.94 -3.75
N PHE A 75 10.26 0.59 -4.10
CA PHE A 75 9.12 0.69 -3.19
C PHE A 75 8.44 -0.66 -2.97
N ARG A 76 8.23 -1.02 -1.71
CA ARG A 76 7.39 -2.15 -1.28
C ARG A 76 6.71 -1.79 0.04
N GLY A 77 5.40 -1.99 0.13
CA GLY A 77 4.60 -1.62 1.31
C GLY A 77 3.20 -1.19 0.94
N ILE A 78 2.69 -0.11 1.52
CA ILE A 78 1.40 0.45 1.15
C ILE A 78 1.53 1.88 0.63
N ARG A 79 0.74 2.23 -0.36
CA ARG A 79 0.55 3.59 -0.87
C ARG A 79 -0.80 4.11 -0.42
N ILE A 80 -0.87 5.41 -0.24
CA ILE A 80 -2.10 6.09 0.17
C ILE A 80 -2.37 7.18 -0.85
N PHE A 81 -3.56 7.12 -1.45
CA PHE A 81 -4.02 8.10 -2.43
C PHE A 81 -5.19 8.88 -1.87
N ASP A 82 -5.22 10.19 -2.13
CA ASP A 82 -6.40 11.03 -2.01
C ASP A 82 -7.26 10.81 -3.24
N ILE A 83 -8.51 10.42 -3.02
CA ILE A 83 -9.52 10.14 -4.04
C ILE A 83 -10.75 11.04 -3.88
N ALA A 84 -10.62 12.20 -3.24
CA ALA A 84 -11.70 13.20 -3.17
C ALA A 84 -12.07 13.69 -4.58
N ASP A 85 -11.07 13.84 -5.44
CA ASP A 85 -11.27 14.02 -6.89
C ASP A 85 -11.04 12.67 -7.59
N LEU A 86 -12.15 12.01 -7.98
CA LEU A 86 -12.11 10.68 -8.60
C LEU A 86 -11.48 10.67 -10.00
N GLU A 87 -11.45 11.81 -10.68
CA GLU A 87 -10.83 11.93 -11.99
C GLU A 87 -9.30 12.10 -11.89
N ASN A 88 -8.83 12.67 -10.77
CA ASN A 88 -7.42 12.99 -10.53
C ASN A 88 -6.91 12.49 -9.18
N PRO A 89 -6.91 11.19 -8.90
CA PRO A 89 -6.34 10.64 -7.67
C PRO A 89 -4.87 11.01 -7.49
N ARG A 90 -4.45 11.33 -6.27
CA ARG A 90 -3.07 11.74 -5.97
C ARG A 90 -2.48 10.93 -4.83
N GLN A 91 -1.27 10.43 -4.98
CA GLN A 91 -0.56 9.83 -3.87
C GLN A 91 -0.21 10.89 -2.82
N VAL A 92 -0.68 10.68 -1.59
CA VAL A 92 -0.52 11.60 -0.45
C VAL A 92 0.29 11.00 0.69
N GLY A 93 0.58 9.69 0.62
CA GLY A 93 1.38 9.01 1.62
C GLY A 93 1.89 7.67 1.12
N ALA A 94 2.88 7.14 1.83
CA ALA A 94 3.42 5.81 1.56
C ALA A 94 4.14 5.27 2.80
N VAL A 95 4.07 3.98 3.03
CA VAL A 95 4.82 3.30 4.10
C VAL A 95 5.56 2.13 3.49
N GLN A 96 6.88 2.15 3.58
CA GLN A 96 7.75 1.06 3.16
C GLN A 96 7.79 -0.03 4.22
N THR A 97 7.80 -1.29 3.80
CA THR A 97 7.91 -2.47 4.68
C THR A 97 9.00 -3.40 4.18
N CYS A 98 9.47 -4.29 5.06
CA CYS A 98 10.57 -5.20 4.71
C CYS A 98 10.20 -6.25 3.65
N ARG A 99 8.92 -6.61 3.54
CA ARG A 99 8.45 -7.68 2.65
C ARG A 99 7.33 -7.25 1.71
N GLY A 100 7.12 -5.94 1.58
CA GLY A 100 6.00 -5.42 0.81
C GLY A 100 4.66 -5.63 1.50
N SER A 101 3.61 -5.50 0.71
CA SER A 101 2.23 -5.77 1.10
C SER A 101 1.57 -6.62 0.03
N HIS A 102 1.28 -7.88 0.33
CA HIS A 102 0.47 -8.74 -0.53
C HIS A 102 -1.00 -8.36 -0.36
N THR A 103 -1.41 -8.32 0.90
CA THR A 103 -2.73 -7.87 1.32
C THR A 103 -2.58 -7.02 2.58
N HIS A 104 -3.58 -6.18 2.82
CA HIS A 104 -3.70 -5.45 4.06
C HIS A 104 -5.14 -5.55 4.57
N SER A 105 -5.32 -5.27 5.85
CA SER A 105 -6.66 -5.20 6.45
C SER A 105 -6.80 -3.87 7.19
N VAL A 106 -7.83 -3.11 6.87
CA VAL A 106 -8.23 -1.95 7.67
C VAL A 106 -8.91 -2.46 8.92
N ILE A 107 -8.25 -2.30 10.06
CA ILE A 107 -8.73 -2.80 11.36
C ILE A 107 -9.63 -1.78 12.03
N SER A 108 -9.31 -0.51 11.86
CA SER A 108 -10.06 0.59 12.47
C SER A 108 -9.85 1.86 11.65
N GLY A 109 -10.91 2.62 11.51
CA GLY A 109 -10.82 3.97 10.94
C GLY A 109 -12.15 4.54 10.47
N PRO A 110 -12.33 5.85 10.59
CA PRO A 110 -11.52 6.78 11.39
C PRO A 110 -11.67 6.52 12.90
N THR A 111 -10.57 6.55 13.61
CA THR A 111 -10.57 6.54 15.08
C THR A 111 -10.97 7.91 15.63
N LYS A 112 -11.23 8.03 16.95
CA LYS A 112 -11.61 9.30 17.56
C LYS A 112 -10.55 10.40 17.41
N ASP A 113 -9.27 10.00 17.27
CA ASP A 113 -8.14 10.90 17.06
C ASP A 113 -7.75 11.05 15.57
N GLY A 114 -8.64 10.69 14.66
CA GLY A 114 -8.50 10.94 13.23
C GLY A 114 -7.47 10.08 12.53
N LYS A 115 -7.37 8.80 12.92
CA LYS A 115 -6.41 7.85 12.35
C LYS A 115 -7.10 6.63 11.74
N ILE A 116 -6.42 6.00 10.79
CA ILE A 116 -6.74 4.68 10.26
C ILE A 116 -5.64 3.72 10.73
N ILE A 117 -6.04 2.56 11.21
CA ILE A 117 -5.12 1.48 11.59
C ILE A 117 -5.22 0.36 10.56
N VAL A 118 -4.06 0.01 10.01
CA VAL A 118 -3.93 -1.04 8.99
C VAL A 118 -2.97 -2.12 9.48
N TYR A 119 -3.35 -3.37 9.32
CA TYR A 119 -2.47 -4.51 9.47
C TYR A 119 -1.98 -4.95 8.09
N ASN A 120 -0.66 -5.00 7.94
CA ASN A 120 0.00 -5.35 6.70
C ASN A 120 0.75 -6.67 6.82
N SER A 121 0.56 -7.55 5.84
CA SER A 121 1.30 -8.80 5.72
C SER A 121 2.00 -8.88 4.37
N GLY A 122 3.31 -8.98 4.39
CA GLY A 122 4.14 -9.11 3.19
C GLY A 122 4.50 -10.56 2.89
N THR A 123 4.53 -10.93 1.62
CA THR A 123 4.91 -12.26 1.13
C THR A 123 6.21 -12.28 0.33
N SER A 124 6.69 -11.12 -0.09
CA SER A 124 7.96 -10.97 -0.81
C SER A 124 9.17 -11.43 0.02
N SER A 125 10.31 -11.62 -0.64
CA SER A 125 11.59 -11.78 0.06
C SER A 125 11.87 -10.58 0.97
N VAL A 126 12.59 -10.81 2.06
CA VAL A 126 13.06 -9.70 2.90
C VAL A 126 13.96 -8.79 2.07
N ARG A 127 13.78 -7.48 2.21
CA ARG A 127 14.64 -6.47 1.55
C ARG A 127 16.06 -6.57 2.06
N ASP A 128 16.99 -6.10 1.24
CA ASP A 128 18.37 -5.92 1.64
C ASP A 128 18.48 -4.83 2.73
N GLU A 129 19.40 -5.03 3.68
CA GLU A 129 19.70 -4.06 4.73
C GLU A 129 20.21 -2.73 4.16
N GLU A 130 20.88 -2.76 2.98
CA GLU A 130 21.30 -1.56 2.27
C GLU A 130 20.12 -0.69 1.80
N GLU A 131 18.95 -1.29 1.57
CA GLU A 131 17.72 -0.54 1.23
C GLU A 131 16.96 -0.07 2.47
N MET A 132 17.00 -0.87 3.54
CA MET A 132 16.21 -0.61 4.75
C MET A 132 16.83 -1.36 5.94
N GLU A 133 17.61 -0.67 6.74
CA GLU A 133 18.46 -1.19 7.82
C GLU A 133 17.76 -2.15 8.79
N GLN A 134 16.46 -1.93 9.08
CA GLN A 134 15.71 -2.80 10.00
C GLN A 134 15.18 -4.09 9.35
N CYS A 135 15.50 -4.38 8.09
CA CYS A 135 15.01 -5.55 7.38
C CYS A 135 15.95 -6.74 7.56
N ILE A 136 15.77 -7.44 8.67
CA ILE A 136 16.58 -8.60 9.02
C ILE A 136 15.89 -9.87 8.51
N GLY A 137 16.62 -10.70 7.76
CA GLY A 137 16.17 -12.02 7.32
C GLY A 137 16.15 -13.04 8.46
N ASN A 138 16.09 -14.32 8.09
CA ASN A 138 16.14 -15.40 9.09
C ASN A 138 17.60 -15.69 9.48
N VAL A 139 18.04 -15.06 10.57
CA VAL A 139 19.36 -15.28 11.17
C VAL A 139 19.18 -16.16 12.40
N PRO A 140 19.82 -17.34 12.47
CA PRO A 140 19.70 -18.22 13.62
C PRO A 140 20.05 -17.51 14.95
N GLY A 141 19.13 -17.54 15.90
CA GLY A 141 19.30 -16.92 17.21
C GLY A 141 18.90 -15.42 17.26
N ASP A 142 18.51 -14.82 16.14
CA ASP A 142 17.98 -13.46 16.08
C ASP A 142 16.45 -13.49 15.93
N ASN A 143 15.75 -12.94 16.92
CA ASN A 143 14.29 -12.89 16.93
C ASN A 143 13.72 -11.62 16.26
N ARG A 144 14.57 -10.73 15.74
CA ARG A 144 14.16 -9.49 15.04
C ARG A 144 13.81 -9.75 13.58
N THR A 145 13.62 -10.99 13.17
CA THR A 145 13.34 -11.35 11.79
C THR A 145 12.13 -10.59 11.22
N ALA A 146 12.24 -10.17 9.97
CA ALA A 146 11.12 -9.64 9.20
C ALA A 146 10.21 -10.73 8.61
N LEU A 147 10.55 -12.01 8.80
CA LEU A 147 9.68 -13.14 8.46
C LEU A 147 8.59 -13.28 9.53
N PHE A 148 7.40 -13.69 9.09
CA PHE A 148 6.26 -14.01 9.97
C PHE A 148 5.81 -12.89 10.92
N ARG A 149 5.99 -11.62 10.52
CA ARG A 149 5.50 -10.47 11.28
C ARG A 149 4.34 -9.79 10.58
N ILE A 150 3.53 -9.09 11.36
CA ILE A 150 2.49 -8.19 10.88
C ILE A 150 2.95 -6.77 11.20
N ASP A 151 3.04 -5.91 10.18
CA ASP A 151 3.32 -4.49 10.41
C ASP A 151 2.00 -3.77 10.71
N ILE A 152 1.92 -3.14 11.89
CA ILE A 152 0.79 -2.29 12.29
C ILE A 152 1.10 -0.87 11.82
N ILE A 153 0.29 -0.37 10.90
CA ILE A 153 0.48 0.92 10.27
C ILE A 153 -0.58 1.90 10.74
N GLU A 154 -0.15 3.06 11.17
CA GLU A 154 -0.99 4.20 11.52
C GLU A 154 -0.97 5.22 10.38
N ILE A 155 -2.16 5.62 9.92
CA ILE A 155 -2.36 6.60 8.86
C ILE A 155 -3.13 7.79 9.46
N PRO A 156 -2.50 8.96 9.72
CA PRO A 156 -3.21 10.17 10.10
C PRO A 156 -4.03 10.71 8.93
N ILE A 157 -5.34 10.86 9.09
CA ILE A 157 -6.23 11.33 8.01
C ILE A 157 -5.92 12.78 7.61
N SER A 158 -5.58 13.61 8.59
CA SER A 158 -5.26 15.02 8.34
C SER A 158 -3.93 15.24 7.60
N ASP A 159 -3.01 14.27 7.67
CA ASP A 159 -1.71 14.32 7.02
C ASP A 159 -1.20 12.90 6.74
N PRO A 160 -1.68 12.24 5.67
CA PRO A 160 -1.27 10.88 5.34
C PRO A 160 0.22 10.72 5.01
N SER A 161 0.94 11.81 4.75
CA SER A 161 2.39 11.77 4.54
C SER A 161 3.16 11.35 5.80
N LYS A 162 2.54 11.47 6.98
CA LYS A 162 3.09 11.04 8.29
C LYS A 162 2.75 9.60 8.66
N SER A 163 2.24 8.83 7.73
CA SER A 163 1.96 7.41 7.96
C SER A 163 3.22 6.64 8.29
N ARG A 164 3.11 5.70 9.23
CA ARG A 164 4.28 4.94 9.71
C ARG A 164 3.88 3.59 10.31
N ILE A 165 4.84 2.68 10.37
CA ILE A 165 4.74 1.48 11.19
C ILE A 165 4.87 1.89 12.66
N VAL A 166 3.93 1.46 13.50
CA VAL A 166 3.92 1.73 14.95
C VAL A 166 4.28 0.50 15.77
N SER A 167 4.13 -0.69 15.20
CA SER A 167 4.52 -1.95 15.82
C SER A 167 4.65 -3.03 14.76
N SER A 168 5.47 -4.05 15.02
CA SER A 168 5.67 -5.19 14.13
C SER A 168 5.75 -6.49 14.94
N PRO A 169 4.63 -6.95 15.55
CA PRO A 169 4.62 -8.21 16.26
C PRO A 169 4.90 -9.41 15.34
N THR A 170 5.60 -10.42 15.87
CA THR A 170 5.94 -11.71 15.26
C THR A 170 5.15 -12.85 15.89
#